data_91a82bc494b5272f19b1784ed8c6b5df
#
_entry.id   91a82bc494b5272f19b1784ed8c6b5df
#
_cell.length_a   1.000
_cell.length_b   1.000
_cell.length_c   1.000
_cell.angle_alpha   90.00
_cell.angle_beta   90.00
_cell.angle_gamma   90.00
#
_symmetry.space_group_name_H-M   'P 1'
#
loop_
_entity.id
_entity.type
_entity.pdbx_description
1 polymer ?
#
loop_
_entity_poly.entity_id
_entity_poly.type
_entity_poly.pdbx_seq_one_letter_code
_entity_poly.pdbx_strand_id
1 'polypeptide(L)'
;RLILFYFLSIPFLAFAQKDSLSIGDRYAEDQLYFSVSYSQFYAQPTGITKSNFSYALSGGFIKDIILNRSGTIAIAGGIGLGYDFFNHELKVDEVGGTTVFTNDITTSKNIFKSYNLEFPFELRWRTSTAIKYNFWRIYTGVKFLYNLDNNFQYRDSDENQFKYSNVSAYNKL
;
A
#
# COMPACT_ATOMS: atom_id res chain seq x y z
N ARG A 1 -2.44 26.52 -15.98
CA ARG A 1 -1.53 25.57 -16.67
C ARG A 1 -0.05 25.87 -16.38
N LEU A 2 0.37 27.11 -16.29
CA LEU A 2 1.76 27.52 -15.96
C LEU A 2 2.15 27.15 -14.51
N ILE A 3 1.24 27.30 -13.55
CA ILE A 3 1.46 27.01 -12.13
C ILE A 3 1.71 25.50 -11.92
N LEU A 4 1.02 24.64 -12.65
CA LEU A 4 1.21 23.18 -12.61
C LEU A 4 2.61 22.78 -13.10
N PHE A 5 3.14 23.49 -14.11
CA PHE A 5 4.48 23.26 -14.65
C PHE A 5 5.57 23.67 -13.64
N TYR A 6 5.36 24.73 -12.89
CA TYR A 6 6.26 25.16 -11.83
C TYR A 6 6.30 24.14 -10.66
N PHE A 7 5.16 23.57 -10.28
CA PHE A 7 5.11 22.54 -9.24
C PHE A 7 5.79 21.23 -9.66
N LEU A 8 5.76 20.88 -10.95
CA LEU A 8 6.41 19.67 -11.48
C LEU A 8 7.93 19.81 -11.58
N SER A 9 8.47 21.03 -11.70
CA SER A 9 9.91 21.29 -11.84
C SER A 9 10.67 21.42 -10.52
N ILE A 10 9.99 21.68 -9.41
CA ILE A 10 10.61 21.82 -8.09
C ILE A 10 11.32 20.54 -7.59
N PRO A 11 10.79 19.32 -7.77
CA PRO A 11 11.49 18.11 -7.30
C PRO A 11 12.79 17.80 -8.04
N PHE A 12 12.97 18.29 -9.27
CA PHE A 12 14.21 18.05 -10.01
C PHE A 12 15.42 18.86 -9.51
N LEU A 13 15.19 19.92 -8.75
CA LEU A 13 16.26 20.75 -8.19
C LEU A 13 16.78 20.22 -6.85
N ALA A 14 16.03 19.33 -6.19
CA ALA A 14 16.40 18.80 -4.86
C ALA A 14 17.40 17.63 -4.91
N PHE A 15 17.68 17.05 -6.09
CA PHE A 15 18.53 15.85 -6.21
C PHE A 15 19.99 16.13 -6.61
N ALA A 16 20.41 17.39 -6.61
CA ALA A 16 21.78 17.76 -6.97
C ALA A 16 22.78 17.75 -5.79
N GLN A 17 22.43 17.14 -4.64
CA GLN A 17 23.39 16.92 -3.57
C GLN A 17 24.30 15.76 -3.92
N LYS A 18 25.57 16.08 -4.19
CA LYS A 18 26.64 15.10 -4.32
C LYS A 18 26.94 14.52 -2.93
N ASP A 19 26.34 13.38 -2.65
CA ASP A 19 26.58 12.62 -1.44
C ASP A 19 27.92 11.90 -1.58
N SER A 20 29.01 12.59 -1.22
CA SER A 20 30.34 11.98 -1.13
C SER A 20 30.52 11.40 0.26
N LEU A 21 30.17 10.10 0.42
CA LEU A 21 30.47 9.36 1.63
C LEU A 21 31.99 9.38 1.91
N SER A 22 32.38 9.87 3.06
CA SER A 22 33.77 9.76 3.54
C SER A 22 34.03 8.41 4.17
N ILE A 23 35.30 8.00 4.21
CA ILE A 23 35.70 6.75 4.88
C ILE A 23 35.30 6.84 6.35
N GLY A 24 34.40 5.92 6.78
CA GLY A 24 33.86 5.88 8.13
C GLY A 24 32.42 6.37 8.26
N ASP A 25 31.85 6.96 7.22
CA ASP A 25 30.45 7.32 7.20
C ASP A 25 29.54 6.07 7.18
N ARG A 26 28.40 6.19 7.83
CA ARG A 26 27.41 5.11 7.85
C ARG A 26 26.62 5.16 6.55
N TYR A 27 26.68 4.08 5.77
CA TYR A 27 25.95 3.94 4.53
C TYR A 27 24.48 3.60 4.81
N ALA A 28 23.60 4.60 4.76
CA ALA A 28 22.14 4.45 4.88
C ALA A 28 21.52 4.35 3.47
N GLU A 29 20.55 3.47 3.31
CA GLU A 29 19.81 3.29 2.04
C GLU A 29 18.36 3.76 2.24
N ASP A 30 18.15 5.09 2.21
CA ASP A 30 16.81 5.64 2.18
C ASP A 30 16.16 5.36 0.83
N GLN A 31 14.89 4.96 0.81
CA GLN A 31 14.23 4.49 -0.40
C GLN A 31 12.85 5.11 -0.58
N LEU A 32 12.57 5.48 -1.82
CA LEU A 32 11.20 5.60 -2.30
C LEU A 32 10.76 4.24 -2.85
N TYR A 33 9.59 3.77 -2.44
CA TYR A 33 9.02 2.57 -3.01
C TYR A 33 7.73 2.87 -3.77
N PHE A 34 7.49 2.07 -4.78
CA PHE A 34 6.23 1.99 -5.50
C PHE A 34 5.90 0.52 -5.74
N SER A 35 4.70 0.12 -5.41
CA SER A 35 4.26 -1.27 -5.54
C SER A 35 2.94 -1.36 -6.30
N VAL A 36 2.88 -2.32 -7.20
CA VAL A 36 1.66 -2.76 -7.87
C VAL A 36 1.47 -4.22 -7.56
N SER A 37 0.34 -4.58 -6.99
CA SER A 37 0.04 -5.95 -6.56
C SER A 37 -1.28 -6.43 -7.14
N TYR A 38 -1.33 -7.70 -7.51
CA TYR A 38 -2.59 -8.40 -7.72
C TYR A 38 -3.16 -8.79 -6.37
N SER A 39 -4.44 -8.49 -6.14
CA SER A 39 -5.12 -8.74 -4.87
C SER A 39 -6.23 -9.76 -5.06
N GLN A 40 -6.42 -10.62 -4.07
CA GLN A 40 -7.49 -11.61 -4.07
C GLN A 40 -7.99 -11.80 -2.64
N PHE A 41 -9.31 -11.95 -2.47
CA PHE A 41 -9.86 -12.33 -1.19
C PHE A 41 -9.53 -13.79 -0.87
N TYR A 42 -9.03 -14.00 0.34
CA TYR A 42 -8.79 -15.33 0.89
C TYR A 42 -9.98 -15.75 1.77
N ALA A 43 -10.28 -17.05 1.83
CA ALA A 43 -11.37 -17.62 2.63
C ALA A 43 -12.75 -17.01 2.34
N GLN A 44 -13.14 -16.98 1.07
CA GLN A 44 -14.46 -16.51 0.65
C GLN A 44 -15.57 -17.44 1.18
N PRO A 45 -16.77 -16.89 1.51
CA PRO A 45 -17.92 -17.70 1.88
C PRO A 45 -18.30 -18.71 0.79
N THR A 46 -18.87 -19.85 1.22
CA THR A 46 -19.37 -20.88 0.30
C THR A 46 -20.43 -20.31 -0.65
N GLY A 47 -20.22 -20.45 -1.96
CA GLY A 47 -21.11 -19.91 -2.99
C GLY A 47 -20.55 -18.75 -3.78
N ILE A 48 -19.43 -18.17 -3.38
CA ILE A 48 -18.72 -17.15 -4.12
C ILE A 48 -17.56 -17.82 -4.85
N THR A 49 -17.62 -17.87 -6.17
CA THR A 49 -16.68 -18.66 -6.96
C THR A 49 -15.57 -17.86 -7.60
N LYS A 50 -15.67 -16.55 -7.73
CA LYS A 50 -14.65 -15.73 -8.40
C LYS A 50 -14.59 -14.31 -7.83
N SER A 51 -13.41 -13.85 -7.44
CA SER A 51 -13.08 -12.45 -7.44
C SER A 51 -12.60 -12.08 -8.84
N ASN A 52 -13.21 -11.05 -9.43
CA ASN A 52 -12.73 -10.48 -10.68
C ASN A 52 -11.37 -9.78 -10.44
N PHE A 53 -10.75 -9.29 -11.51
CA PHE A 53 -9.46 -8.63 -11.43
C PHE A 53 -9.45 -7.53 -10.36
N SER A 54 -8.62 -7.72 -9.36
CA SER A 54 -8.43 -6.81 -8.23
C SER A 54 -6.95 -6.49 -8.09
N TYR A 55 -6.65 -5.26 -7.70
CA TYR A 55 -5.27 -4.79 -7.60
C TYR A 55 -5.09 -3.83 -6.43
N ALA A 56 -3.85 -3.70 -5.99
CA ALA A 56 -3.42 -2.70 -5.03
C ALA A 56 -2.26 -1.89 -5.59
N LEU A 57 -2.27 -0.61 -5.30
CA LEU A 57 -1.20 0.33 -5.61
C LEU A 57 -0.72 0.92 -4.30
N SER A 58 0.57 0.97 -4.09
CA SER A 58 1.13 1.67 -2.93
C SER A 58 2.43 2.37 -3.25
N GLY A 59 2.72 3.41 -2.49
CA GLY A 59 3.96 4.14 -2.62
C GLY A 59 4.26 4.96 -1.38
N GLY A 60 5.53 5.12 -1.08
CA GLY A 60 5.98 5.82 0.11
C GLY A 60 7.48 5.94 0.21
N PHE A 61 7.90 6.37 1.37
CA PHE A 61 9.30 6.57 1.73
C PHE A 61 9.66 5.69 2.92
N ILE A 62 10.82 5.06 2.85
CA ILE A 62 11.39 4.24 3.93
C ILE A 62 12.79 4.77 4.25
N LYS A 63 13.07 4.97 5.54
CA LYS A 63 14.34 5.45 6.05
C LYS A 63 15.09 4.36 6.81
N ASP A 64 16.37 4.22 6.51
CA ASP A 64 17.29 3.31 7.19
C ASP A 64 17.80 3.87 8.52
N ILE A 65 17.85 2.99 9.54
CA ILE A 65 18.56 3.21 10.81
C ILE A 65 19.58 2.09 10.95
N ILE A 66 20.85 2.43 10.79
CA ILE A 66 21.95 1.47 10.83
C ILE A 66 22.24 1.03 12.27
N LEU A 67 22.26 -0.29 12.50
CA LEU A 67 22.47 -0.88 13.82
C LEU A 67 23.94 -1.17 14.13
N ASN A 68 24.75 -1.46 13.11
CA ASN A 68 26.14 -1.85 13.31
C ASN A 68 27.13 -0.92 12.62
N ARG A 69 28.40 -0.93 13.07
CA ARG A 69 29.46 -0.07 12.54
C ARG A 69 29.80 -0.34 11.07
N SER A 70 29.67 -1.59 10.63
CA SER A 70 29.92 -1.98 9.24
C SER A 70 28.80 -1.58 8.26
N GLY A 71 27.64 -1.16 8.77
CA GLY A 71 26.49 -0.81 7.95
C GLY A 71 25.76 -1.99 7.32
N THR A 72 26.06 -3.24 7.75
CA THR A 72 25.51 -4.45 7.16
C THR A 72 24.15 -4.84 7.72
N ILE A 73 23.80 -4.36 8.91
CA ILE A 73 22.49 -4.61 9.55
C ILE A 73 21.82 -3.27 9.81
N ALA A 74 20.59 -3.13 9.36
CA ALA A 74 19.76 -1.96 9.60
C ALA A 74 18.32 -2.37 9.91
N ILE A 75 17.61 -1.50 10.62
CA ILE A 75 16.16 -1.48 10.65
C ILE A 75 15.70 -0.31 9.80
N ALA A 76 14.55 -0.47 9.16
CA ALA A 76 13.99 0.61 8.38
C ALA A 76 12.52 0.83 8.75
N GLY A 77 12.13 2.08 8.81
CA GLY A 77 10.76 2.50 9.07
C GLY A 77 10.33 3.53 8.06
N GLY A 78 9.05 3.52 7.71
CA GLY A 78 8.56 4.42 6.68
C GLY A 78 7.11 4.79 6.82
N ILE A 79 6.67 5.61 5.87
CA ILE A 79 5.30 6.04 5.71
C ILE A 79 4.95 6.04 4.22
N GLY A 80 3.72 5.62 3.90
CA GLY A 80 3.24 5.59 2.54
C GLY A 80 1.73 5.68 2.44
N LEU A 81 1.25 5.68 1.22
CA LEU A 81 -0.17 5.65 0.89
C LEU A 81 -0.45 4.40 0.05
N GLY A 82 -1.54 3.73 0.37
CA GLY A 82 -2.05 2.57 -0.34
C GLY A 82 -3.45 2.82 -0.89
N TYR A 83 -3.71 2.27 -2.04
CA TYR A 83 -5.02 2.22 -2.68
C TYR A 83 -5.31 0.78 -3.08
N ASP A 84 -6.39 0.21 -2.53
CA ASP A 84 -6.85 -1.12 -2.87
C ASP A 84 -8.14 -1.04 -3.68
N PHE A 85 -8.18 -1.80 -4.75
CA PHE A 85 -9.34 -1.96 -5.60
C PHE A 85 -9.70 -3.46 -5.67
N PHE A 86 -10.86 -3.78 -5.12
CA PHE A 86 -11.41 -5.13 -5.19
C PHE A 86 -12.68 -5.15 -6.03
N ASN A 87 -12.73 -6.07 -6.97
CA ASN A 87 -13.91 -6.38 -7.75
C ASN A 87 -14.36 -7.80 -7.35
N HIS A 88 -15.52 -7.91 -6.72
CA HIS A 88 -16.01 -9.16 -6.11
C HIS A 88 -17.52 -9.32 -6.28
N GLU A 89 -18.07 -10.47 -5.88
CA GLU A 89 -19.48 -10.82 -6.03
C GLU A 89 -20.30 -10.61 -4.74
N LEU A 90 -19.67 -10.17 -3.65
CA LEU A 90 -20.36 -9.92 -2.39
C LEU A 90 -21.14 -8.62 -2.41
N LYS A 91 -22.43 -8.69 -2.07
CA LYS A 91 -23.24 -7.52 -1.78
C LYS A 91 -23.12 -7.18 -0.29
N VAL A 92 -22.95 -5.91 0.02
CA VAL A 92 -22.91 -5.40 1.38
C VAL A 92 -24.18 -4.61 1.64
N ASP A 93 -24.93 -5.02 2.66
CA ASP A 93 -26.09 -4.30 3.17
C ASP A 93 -25.82 -3.91 4.64
N GLU A 94 -26.40 -2.82 5.07
CA GLU A 94 -26.37 -2.39 6.46
C GLU A 94 -27.76 -2.53 7.07
N VAL A 95 -27.90 -3.49 7.97
CA VAL A 95 -29.19 -3.78 8.65
C VAL A 95 -29.00 -3.51 10.15
N GLY A 96 -29.71 -2.48 10.66
CA GLY A 96 -29.67 -2.14 12.09
C GLY A 96 -28.28 -1.76 12.61
N GLY A 97 -27.43 -1.12 11.77
CA GLY A 97 -26.06 -0.74 12.12
C GLY A 97 -25.05 -1.90 12.07
N THR A 98 -25.46 -3.06 11.58
CA THR A 98 -24.58 -4.21 11.37
C THR A 98 -24.39 -4.44 9.87
N THR A 99 -23.13 -4.57 9.45
CA THR A 99 -22.80 -4.91 8.08
C THR A 99 -23.10 -6.38 7.81
N VAL A 100 -23.96 -6.66 6.83
CA VAL A 100 -24.34 -8.00 6.40
C VAL A 100 -23.82 -8.24 5.00
N PHE A 101 -23.14 -9.37 4.81
CA PHE A 101 -22.64 -9.78 3.50
C PHE A 101 -23.59 -10.83 2.90
N THR A 102 -24.11 -10.56 1.73
CA THR A 102 -25.00 -11.47 1.00
C THR A 102 -24.44 -11.76 -0.38
N ASN A 103 -24.70 -12.97 -0.87
CA ASN A 103 -24.43 -13.34 -2.26
C ASN A 103 -25.73 -13.15 -3.05
N ASP A 104 -25.76 -12.12 -3.89
CA ASP A 104 -26.92 -11.84 -4.74
C ASP A 104 -26.49 -11.96 -6.21
N ILE A 105 -26.95 -13.06 -6.85
CA ILE A 105 -26.68 -13.36 -8.25
C ILE A 105 -27.26 -12.32 -9.22
N THR A 106 -28.14 -11.44 -8.76
CA THR A 106 -28.70 -10.34 -9.58
C THR A 106 -27.79 -9.12 -9.64
N THR A 107 -26.68 -9.13 -8.88
CA THR A 107 -25.76 -7.99 -8.82
C THR A 107 -24.78 -8.03 -10.00
N SER A 108 -24.81 -7.01 -10.84
CA SER A 108 -23.98 -6.94 -12.06
C SER A 108 -22.54 -6.47 -11.79
N LYS A 109 -22.30 -5.74 -10.70
CA LYS A 109 -20.99 -5.16 -10.39
C LYS A 109 -20.84 -4.82 -8.91
N ASN A 110 -19.83 -5.35 -8.26
CA ASN A 110 -19.45 -5.05 -6.89
C ASN A 110 -18.01 -4.58 -6.83
N ILE A 111 -17.80 -3.39 -6.30
CA ILE A 111 -16.48 -2.78 -6.18
C ILE A 111 -16.29 -2.32 -4.74
N PHE A 112 -15.18 -2.73 -4.15
CA PHE A 112 -14.69 -2.19 -2.89
C PHE A 112 -13.39 -1.43 -3.15
N LYS A 113 -13.30 -0.22 -2.64
CA LYS A 113 -12.12 0.65 -2.70
C LYS A 113 -11.71 1.02 -1.28
N SER A 114 -10.42 0.97 -1.02
CA SER A 114 -9.84 1.35 0.27
C SER A 114 -8.66 2.27 0.06
N TYR A 115 -8.55 3.28 0.89
CA TYR A 115 -7.41 4.19 0.97
C TYR A 115 -6.75 4.02 2.32
N ASN A 116 -5.48 3.69 2.31
CA ASN A 116 -4.74 3.31 3.50
C ASN A 116 -3.51 4.18 3.68
N LEU A 117 -3.22 4.52 4.94
CA LEU A 117 -1.91 4.98 5.34
C LEU A 117 -1.08 3.76 5.69
N GLU A 118 0.13 3.68 5.14
CA GLU A 118 1.02 2.53 5.30
C GLU A 118 2.20 2.87 6.21
N PHE A 119 2.52 1.95 7.11
CA PHE A 119 3.69 2.04 7.99
C PHE A 119 4.54 0.79 7.81
N PRO A 120 5.48 0.77 6.84
CA PRO A 120 6.41 -0.34 6.66
C PRO A 120 7.50 -0.33 7.74
N PHE A 121 7.81 -1.51 8.28
CA PHE A 121 8.94 -1.76 9.17
C PHE A 121 9.71 -2.95 8.65
N GLU A 122 11.01 -2.78 8.42
CA GLU A 122 11.87 -3.79 7.81
C GLU A 122 13.14 -4.02 8.63
N LEU A 123 13.56 -5.27 8.67
CA LEU A 123 14.91 -5.67 9.03
C LEU A 123 15.69 -5.89 7.74
N ARG A 124 16.83 -5.23 7.62
CA ARG A 124 17.65 -5.22 6.42
C ARG A 124 19.03 -5.79 6.71
N TRP A 125 19.40 -6.76 5.91
CA TRP A 125 20.77 -7.27 5.88
C TRP A 125 21.37 -7.05 4.50
N ARG A 126 22.62 -6.54 4.48
CA ARG A 126 23.34 -6.27 3.25
C ARG A 126 24.82 -6.54 3.42
N THR A 127 25.49 -6.90 2.33
CA THR A 127 26.94 -7.09 2.30
C THR A 127 27.69 -5.85 1.82
N SER A 128 26.97 -4.79 1.40
CA SER A 128 27.56 -3.50 1.07
C SER A 128 28.00 -2.76 2.33
N THR A 129 29.13 -2.08 2.23
CA THR A 129 29.65 -1.18 3.27
C THR A 129 30.00 0.16 2.63
N ALA A 130 30.33 1.19 3.41
CA ALA A 130 30.77 2.50 2.90
C ALA A 130 31.99 2.42 1.96
N ILE A 131 32.79 1.37 2.08
CA ILE A 131 34.04 1.18 1.28
C ILE A 131 33.85 0.17 0.15
N LYS A 132 32.97 -0.82 0.33
CA LYS A 132 32.80 -1.91 -0.64
C LYS A 132 31.35 -2.08 -1.03
N TYR A 133 31.05 -1.88 -2.29
CA TYR A 133 29.74 -2.17 -2.85
C TYR A 133 29.62 -3.68 -3.15
N ASN A 134 28.57 -4.31 -2.62
CA ASN A 134 28.22 -5.71 -2.87
C ASN A 134 26.72 -5.82 -3.19
N PHE A 135 26.35 -6.89 -3.91
CA PHE A 135 24.97 -7.02 -4.45
C PHE A 135 23.95 -7.66 -3.51
N TRP A 136 24.41 -8.42 -2.49
CA TRP A 136 23.49 -9.16 -1.65
C TRP A 136 22.77 -8.25 -0.66
N ARG A 137 21.45 -8.22 -0.79
CA ARG A 137 20.53 -7.51 0.10
C ARG A 137 19.34 -8.39 0.39
N ILE A 138 18.99 -8.54 1.66
CA ILE A 138 17.82 -9.28 2.11
C ILE A 138 17.05 -8.35 3.04
N TYR A 139 15.79 -8.12 2.70
CA TYR A 139 14.87 -7.32 3.47
C TYR A 139 13.69 -8.18 3.88
N THR A 140 13.34 -8.15 5.15
CA THR A 140 12.15 -8.80 5.70
C THR A 140 11.45 -7.85 6.65
N GLY A 141 10.13 -7.89 6.71
CA GLY A 141 9.42 -6.94 7.54
C GLY A 141 7.92 -7.15 7.54
N VAL A 142 7.24 -6.18 8.14
CA VAL A 142 5.79 -6.09 8.23
C VAL A 142 5.36 -4.70 7.79
N LYS A 143 4.16 -4.61 7.25
CA LYS A 143 3.52 -3.36 6.89
C LYS A 143 2.21 -3.25 7.64
N PHE A 144 2.06 -2.22 8.46
CA PHE A 144 0.81 -1.89 9.11
C PHE A 144 0.02 -0.97 8.20
N LEU A 145 -1.29 -1.21 8.12
CA LEU A 145 -2.21 -0.43 7.31
C LEU A 145 -3.22 0.25 8.23
N TYR A 146 -3.35 1.55 8.11
CA TYR A 146 -4.41 2.30 8.78
C TYR A 146 -5.41 2.77 7.72
N ASN A 147 -6.65 2.31 7.79
CA ASN A 147 -7.68 2.69 6.83
C ASN A 147 -8.09 4.14 7.03
N LEU A 148 -7.93 4.95 5.98
CA LEU A 148 -8.34 6.37 5.98
C LEU A 148 -9.78 6.52 5.50
N ASP A 149 -10.14 5.79 4.43
CA ASP A 149 -11.47 5.82 3.85
C ASP A 149 -11.72 4.51 3.09
N ASN A 150 -12.94 4.05 3.13
CA ASN A 150 -13.38 2.91 2.34
C ASN A 150 -14.72 3.17 1.70
N ASN A 151 -14.89 2.63 0.51
CA ASN A 151 -16.05 2.85 -0.32
C ASN A 151 -16.48 1.57 -1.00
N PHE A 152 -17.70 1.18 -0.74
CA PHE A 152 -18.34 0.04 -1.36
C PHE A 152 -19.39 0.51 -2.37
N GLN A 153 -19.36 -0.04 -3.58
CA GLN A 153 -20.32 0.25 -4.63
C GLN A 153 -20.83 -1.05 -5.23
N TYR A 154 -22.14 -1.21 -5.30
CA TYR A 154 -22.72 -2.27 -6.11
C TYR A 154 -23.77 -1.73 -7.05
N ARG A 155 -24.00 -2.43 -8.15
CA ARG A 155 -25.03 -2.15 -9.14
C ARG A 155 -25.95 -3.37 -9.22
N ASP A 156 -27.24 -3.10 -9.09
CA ASP A 156 -28.28 -4.11 -9.27
C ASP A 156 -28.57 -4.38 -10.75
N SER A 157 -29.30 -5.48 -11.05
CA SER A 157 -29.78 -5.82 -12.41
C SER A 157 -30.61 -4.72 -13.06
N ASP A 158 -31.30 -3.90 -12.28
CA ASP A 158 -32.10 -2.75 -12.71
C ASP A 158 -31.27 -1.47 -12.92
N GLU A 159 -29.92 -1.58 -12.98
CA GLU A 159 -28.94 -0.49 -13.10
C GLU A 159 -28.91 0.51 -11.94
N ASN A 160 -29.63 0.27 -10.85
CA ASN A 160 -29.54 1.11 -9.66
C ASN A 160 -28.16 0.99 -9.01
N GLN A 161 -27.55 2.14 -8.72
CA GLN A 161 -26.25 2.18 -8.04
C GLN A 161 -26.43 2.48 -6.55
N PHE A 162 -25.85 1.65 -5.71
CA PHE A 162 -25.79 1.85 -4.27
C PHE A 162 -24.35 2.08 -3.85
N LYS A 163 -24.14 3.06 -2.98
CA LYS A 163 -22.81 3.42 -2.47
C LYS A 163 -22.84 3.55 -0.96
N TYR A 164 -21.97 2.79 -0.31
CA TYR A 164 -21.75 2.86 1.13
C TYR A 164 -20.32 3.34 1.38
N SER A 165 -20.15 4.31 2.28
CA SER A 165 -18.84 4.82 2.68
C SER A 165 -18.62 4.51 4.15
N ASN A 166 -17.37 4.32 4.56
CA ASN A 166 -16.98 4.04 5.94
C ASN A 166 -17.66 2.79 6.51
N VAL A 167 -17.66 1.70 5.75
CA VAL A 167 -18.20 0.42 6.18
C VAL A 167 -17.43 -0.07 7.41
N SER A 168 -18.11 -0.16 8.55
CA SER A 168 -17.50 -0.40 9.87
C SER A 168 -16.72 -1.71 9.98
N ALA A 169 -17.08 -2.72 9.18
CA ALA A 169 -16.37 -3.99 9.14
C ALA A 169 -14.91 -3.88 8.69
N TYR A 170 -14.55 -2.83 7.94
CA TYR A 170 -13.22 -2.59 7.41
C TYR A 170 -12.44 -1.48 8.14
N ASN A 171 -13.09 -0.79 9.09
CA ASN A 171 -12.46 0.28 9.88
C ASN A 171 -11.70 -0.23 11.11
N LYS A 172 -11.59 -1.54 11.29
CA LYS A 172 -10.87 -2.14 12.42
C LYS A 172 -9.55 -2.71 11.92
N LEU A 173 -8.48 -2.23 12.53
CA LEU A 173 -7.18 -2.88 12.54
C LEU A 173 -7.25 -4.22 13.27
#